data_e604d98216335b65438d41f8a32671b9
#
_entry.id   e604d98216335b65438d41f8a32671b9
#
_cell.length_a   1.000
_cell.length_b   1.000
_cell.length_c   1.000
_cell.angle_alpha   90.00
_cell.angle_beta   90.00
_cell.angle_gamma   90.00
#
_symmetry.space_group_name_H-M   'P 1'
#
loop_
_entity.id
_entity.type
_entity.pdbx_description
1 polymer ?
#
loop_
_entity_poly.entity_id
_entity_poly.type
_entity_poly.pdbx_seq_one_letter_code
_entity_poly.pdbx_strand_id
1 'polypeptide(L)'
;VFVMGEDVGRYGGPYAVTKGLLAEFGEDRIRDTPLSELAFVGAGIGAAAGGMRPIVEVMTVNFSLLALDQIVNTAATLRHMSGGQYSVPVVIRMATGAGRQLAAQHSHSLEVWYAHVPGLRVLAPATLEDARGMLWPALQDPDPVVMFEHAQLYNLEGELADPAPAVDIERAAIRRRGRDLTV
;
A
#
# COMPACT_ATOMS: atom_id res chain seq x y z
N VAL A 1 15.09 0.75 -1.09
CA VAL A 1 13.68 1.16 -1.28
C VAL A 1 13.58 2.02 -2.52
N PHE A 2 12.54 1.85 -3.31
CA PHE A 2 12.14 2.75 -4.40
C PHE A 2 10.61 2.77 -4.53
N VAL A 3 10.07 3.81 -5.13
CA VAL A 3 8.64 3.97 -5.40
C VAL A 3 8.41 3.85 -6.89
N MET A 4 7.38 3.13 -7.31
CA MET A 4 6.96 3.06 -8.70
C MET A 4 5.43 3.05 -8.82
N GLY A 5 4.93 3.60 -9.89
CA GLY A 5 3.49 3.69 -10.17
C GLY A 5 3.19 4.75 -11.20
N GLU A 6 1.93 4.91 -11.50
CA GLU A 6 1.45 5.92 -12.46
C GLU A 6 1.50 7.31 -11.83
N ASP A 7 2.12 8.26 -12.52
CA ASP A 7 2.21 9.66 -12.13
C ASP A 7 2.87 9.94 -10.76
N VAL A 8 3.57 8.96 -10.18
CA VAL A 8 4.20 9.10 -8.85
C VAL A 8 5.42 10.03 -8.85
N GLY A 9 6.07 10.20 -10.00
CA GLY A 9 7.27 11.01 -10.16
C GLY A 9 6.96 12.45 -10.57
N ARG A 10 6.82 12.69 -11.85
CA ARG A 10 6.70 14.05 -12.41
C ARG A 10 5.46 14.80 -11.93
N TYR A 11 4.33 14.13 -11.84
CA TYR A 11 3.09 14.71 -11.36
C TYR A 11 3.05 14.83 -9.82
N GLY A 12 3.74 13.93 -9.12
CA GLY A 12 3.80 13.91 -7.65
C GLY A 12 2.70 13.09 -6.98
N GLY A 13 2.12 12.19 -7.74
CA GLY A 13 1.04 11.29 -7.32
C GLY A 13 -0.36 11.89 -7.49
N PRO A 14 -1.37 11.08 -7.82
CA PRO A 14 -2.76 11.51 -8.01
C PRO A 14 -3.35 12.20 -6.78
N TYR A 15 -2.83 11.87 -5.61
CA TYR A 15 -3.22 12.44 -4.31
C TYR A 15 -2.11 13.29 -3.67
N ALA A 16 -1.11 13.70 -4.46
CA ALA A 16 0.03 14.50 -4.05
C ALA A 16 0.90 13.89 -2.93
N VAL A 17 0.81 12.58 -2.68
CA VAL A 17 1.55 11.90 -1.61
C VAL A 17 3.04 11.80 -1.92
N THR A 18 3.41 11.70 -3.18
CA THR A 18 4.80 11.60 -3.65
C THR A 18 5.38 12.92 -4.16
N LYS A 19 4.64 14.02 -3.97
CA LYS A 19 5.07 15.35 -4.43
C LYS A 19 6.43 15.74 -3.84
N GLY A 20 7.36 16.11 -4.71
CA GLY A 20 8.72 16.52 -4.32
C GLY A 20 9.73 15.38 -4.24
N LEU A 21 9.28 14.12 -4.09
CA LEU A 21 10.20 12.99 -3.91
C LEU A 21 11.11 12.77 -5.13
N LEU A 22 10.60 13.00 -6.34
CA LEU A 22 11.43 12.87 -7.56
C LEU A 22 12.61 13.86 -7.55
N ALA A 23 12.37 15.10 -7.13
CA ALA A 23 13.42 16.11 -7.05
C ALA A 23 14.47 15.78 -5.97
N GLU A 24 14.05 15.16 -4.88
CA GLU A 24 14.91 14.81 -3.76
C GLU A 24 15.71 13.52 -4.00
N PHE A 25 15.07 12.46 -4.53
CA PHE A 25 15.65 11.12 -4.61
C PHE A 25 16.01 10.66 -6.01
N GLY A 26 15.61 11.40 -7.06
CA GLY A 26 15.92 11.09 -8.46
C GLY A 26 15.10 9.95 -9.07
N GLU A 27 15.25 9.77 -10.39
CA GLU A 27 14.50 8.79 -11.20
C GLU A 27 14.85 7.33 -10.86
N ASP A 28 15.99 7.06 -10.25
CA ASP A 28 16.35 5.72 -9.81
C ASP A 28 15.52 5.25 -8.60
N ARG A 29 14.98 6.18 -7.85
CA ARG A 29 14.18 5.90 -6.65
C ARG A 29 12.71 6.19 -6.82
N ILE A 30 12.33 7.11 -7.70
CA ILE A 30 10.94 7.50 -7.96
C ILE A 30 10.67 7.32 -9.44
N ARG A 31 9.89 6.30 -9.79
CA ARG A 31 9.74 5.82 -11.16
C ARG A 31 8.30 5.92 -11.64
N ASP A 32 8.06 6.79 -12.60
CA ASP A 32 6.79 6.77 -13.34
C ASP A 32 6.70 5.52 -14.20
N THR A 33 5.51 4.94 -14.27
CA THR A 33 5.21 3.77 -15.10
C THR A 33 4.14 4.12 -16.14
N PRO A 34 4.09 3.39 -17.27
CA PRO A 34 2.93 3.41 -18.14
C PRO A 34 1.68 2.89 -17.43
N LEU A 35 0.49 3.20 -17.96
CA LEU A 35 -0.80 2.62 -17.56
C LEU A 35 -0.79 1.11 -17.87
N SER A 36 -0.32 0.31 -16.95
CA SER A 36 -0.27 -1.14 -17.07
C SER A 36 -0.07 -1.79 -15.71
N GLU A 37 -1.10 -1.85 -14.91
CA GLU A 37 -1.05 -2.30 -13.51
C GLU A 37 -0.54 -3.74 -13.40
N LEU A 38 -0.95 -4.62 -14.31
CA LEU A 38 -0.42 -5.98 -14.40
C LEU A 38 1.12 -5.99 -14.52
N ALA A 39 1.66 -5.13 -15.38
CA ALA A 39 3.09 -5.10 -15.66
C ALA A 39 3.90 -4.47 -14.53
N PHE A 40 3.52 -3.29 -14.04
CA PHE A 40 4.34 -2.61 -13.05
C PHE A 40 4.20 -3.22 -11.65
N VAL A 41 3.03 -3.76 -11.28
CA VAL A 41 2.88 -4.53 -10.04
C VAL A 41 3.72 -5.80 -10.12
N GLY A 42 3.67 -6.53 -11.23
CA GLY A 42 4.52 -7.70 -11.45
C GLY A 42 6.02 -7.39 -11.40
N ALA A 43 6.44 -6.26 -11.98
CA ALA A 43 7.83 -5.79 -11.92
C ALA A 43 8.26 -5.47 -10.47
N GLY A 44 7.38 -4.83 -9.68
CA GLY A 44 7.60 -4.58 -8.26
C GLY A 44 7.76 -5.88 -7.46
N ILE A 45 6.90 -6.86 -7.69
CA ILE A 45 6.98 -8.18 -7.06
C ILE A 45 8.29 -8.89 -7.43
N GLY A 46 8.66 -8.86 -8.71
CA GLY A 46 9.94 -9.42 -9.17
C GLY A 46 11.15 -8.75 -8.55
N ALA A 47 11.12 -7.42 -8.41
CA ALA A 47 12.17 -6.66 -7.74
C ALA A 47 12.27 -7.02 -6.25
N ALA A 48 11.13 -7.22 -5.58
CA ALA A 48 11.09 -7.67 -4.18
C ALA A 48 11.68 -9.07 -4.03
N ALA A 49 11.31 -10.02 -4.88
CA ALA A 49 11.90 -11.36 -4.90
C ALA A 49 13.42 -11.34 -5.17
N GLY A 50 13.90 -10.33 -5.92
CA GLY A 50 15.30 -10.04 -6.15
C GLY A 50 16.04 -9.34 -4.99
N GLY A 51 15.38 -9.14 -3.83
CA GLY A 51 15.99 -8.56 -2.63
C GLY A 51 15.83 -7.05 -2.48
N MET A 52 15.05 -6.38 -3.34
CA MET A 52 14.71 -4.97 -3.20
C MET A 52 13.47 -4.80 -2.28
N ARG A 53 13.19 -3.55 -1.89
CA ARG A 53 11.98 -3.19 -1.12
C ARG A 53 11.21 -2.10 -1.86
N PRO A 54 10.40 -2.48 -2.86
CA PRO A 54 9.59 -1.55 -3.62
C PRO A 54 8.34 -1.12 -2.86
N ILE A 55 7.95 0.13 -3.08
CA ILE A 55 6.61 0.63 -2.84
C ILE A 55 5.97 0.78 -4.21
N VAL A 56 4.91 0.01 -4.47
CA VAL A 56 4.16 0.05 -5.71
C VAL A 56 2.87 0.80 -5.46
N GLU A 57 2.69 1.94 -6.11
CA GLU A 57 1.44 2.70 -6.00
C GLU A 57 0.50 2.33 -7.15
N VAL A 58 -0.66 1.80 -6.80
CA VAL A 58 -1.80 1.65 -7.69
C VAL A 58 -2.74 2.83 -7.43
N MET A 59 -3.06 3.60 -8.45
CA MET A 59 -3.77 4.87 -8.33
C MET A 59 -5.02 4.78 -7.47
N THR A 60 -5.89 3.80 -7.74
CA THR A 60 -7.04 3.46 -6.90
C THR A 60 -7.23 1.96 -6.84
N VAL A 61 -7.90 1.48 -5.79
CA VAL A 61 -8.22 0.06 -5.60
C VAL A 61 -8.96 -0.57 -6.78
N ASN A 62 -9.74 0.21 -7.53
CA ASN A 62 -10.47 -0.25 -8.71
C ASN A 62 -9.54 -0.84 -9.77
N PHE A 63 -8.38 -0.23 -9.99
CA PHE A 63 -7.41 -0.65 -11.00
C PHE A 63 -6.49 -1.77 -10.50
N SER A 64 -6.47 -2.03 -9.19
CA SER A 64 -5.79 -3.21 -8.65
C SER A 64 -6.36 -4.52 -9.18
N LEU A 65 -7.62 -4.52 -9.64
CA LEU A 65 -8.24 -5.67 -10.28
C LEU A 65 -7.52 -6.09 -11.56
N LEU A 66 -6.86 -5.18 -12.26
CA LEU A 66 -6.02 -5.49 -13.44
C LEU A 66 -4.74 -6.22 -13.05
N ALA A 67 -4.27 -6.04 -11.82
CA ALA A 67 -3.07 -6.69 -11.29
C ALA A 67 -3.38 -7.81 -10.29
N LEU A 68 -4.65 -8.22 -10.16
CA LEU A 68 -5.09 -9.17 -9.14
C LEU A 68 -4.33 -10.50 -9.22
N ASP A 69 -4.06 -11.00 -10.43
CA ASP A 69 -3.26 -12.20 -10.65
C ASP A 69 -1.84 -12.07 -10.04
N GLN A 70 -1.18 -10.94 -10.28
CA GLN A 70 0.15 -10.70 -9.73
C GLN A 70 0.17 -10.63 -8.21
N ILE A 71 -0.86 -10.06 -7.61
CA ILE A 71 -0.97 -9.92 -6.15
C ILE A 71 -1.33 -11.26 -5.52
N VAL A 72 -2.36 -11.93 -6.02
CA VAL A 72 -2.94 -13.13 -5.41
C VAL A 72 -2.17 -14.40 -5.80
N ASN A 73 -1.92 -14.61 -7.08
CA ASN A 73 -1.29 -15.85 -7.55
C ASN A 73 0.25 -15.81 -7.51
N THR A 74 0.86 -14.63 -7.55
CA THR A 74 2.31 -14.50 -7.53
C THR A 74 2.80 -14.05 -6.16
N ALA A 75 2.49 -12.84 -5.72
CA ALA A 75 3.06 -12.29 -4.47
C ALA A 75 2.68 -13.13 -3.25
N ALA A 76 1.39 -13.40 -3.07
CA ALA A 76 0.88 -14.10 -1.89
C ALA A 76 1.40 -15.55 -1.77
N THR A 77 1.69 -16.22 -2.89
CA THR A 77 2.01 -17.66 -2.89
C THR A 77 3.49 -17.97 -3.02
N LEU A 78 4.30 -17.03 -3.55
CA LEU A 78 5.70 -17.29 -3.92
C LEU A 78 6.54 -17.82 -2.76
N ARG A 79 6.41 -17.26 -1.57
CA ARG A 79 7.14 -17.73 -0.39
C ARG A 79 6.78 -19.15 -0.02
N HIS A 80 5.50 -19.50 -0.03
CA HIS A 80 5.03 -20.87 0.24
C HIS A 80 5.50 -21.84 -0.84
N MET A 81 5.31 -21.51 -2.11
CA MET A 81 5.69 -22.35 -3.25
C MET A 81 7.20 -22.61 -3.33
N SER A 82 8.00 -21.65 -2.90
CA SER A 82 9.47 -21.80 -2.86
C SER A 82 9.98 -22.50 -1.61
N GLY A 83 9.11 -22.97 -0.71
CA GLY A 83 9.53 -23.53 0.56
C GLY A 83 10.26 -22.54 1.47
N GLY A 84 9.93 -21.24 1.36
CA GLY A 84 10.53 -20.16 2.13
C GLY A 84 11.86 -19.62 1.56
N GLN A 85 12.30 -20.08 0.37
CA GLN A 85 13.53 -19.61 -0.25
C GLN A 85 13.45 -18.17 -0.73
N TYR A 86 12.26 -17.72 -1.16
CA TYR A 86 12.00 -16.36 -1.59
C TYR A 86 11.10 -15.64 -0.61
N SER A 87 11.47 -14.41 -0.28
CA SER A 87 10.61 -13.42 0.37
C SER A 87 10.11 -12.44 -0.68
N VAL A 88 8.97 -11.80 -0.43
CA VAL A 88 8.39 -10.80 -1.33
C VAL A 88 8.08 -9.52 -0.54
N PRO A 89 9.10 -8.80 -0.06
CA PRO A 89 8.93 -7.59 0.75
C PRO A 89 8.49 -6.39 -0.11
N VAL A 90 7.31 -6.47 -0.68
CA VAL A 90 6.68 -5.41 -1.45
C VAL A 90 5.57 -4.74 -0.64
N VAL A 91 5.50 -3.42 -0.70
CA VAL A 91 4.35 -2.66 -0.21
C VAL A 91 3.55 -2.18 -1.42
N ILE A 92 2.33 -2.66 -1.58
CA ILE A 92 1.40 -2.21 -2.60
C ILE A 92 0.40 -1.28 -1.92
N ARG A 93 0.49 0.02 -2.20
CA ARG A 93 -0.41 1.02 -1.62
C ARG A 93 -1.40 1.51 -2.66
N MET A 94 -2.63 1.79 -2.23
CA MET A 94 -3.69 2.24 -3.12
C MET A 94 -4.75 3.04 -2.38
N ALA A 95 -5.29 4.03 -3.07
CA ALA A 95 -6.45 4.76 -2.56
C ALA A 95 -7.71 3.90 -2.64
N THR A 96 -8.54 3.95 -1.61
CA THR A 96 -9.80 3.19 -1.49
C THR A 96 -10.96 4.08 -1.08
N GLY A 97 -12.17 3.58 -1.24
CA GLY A 97 -13.39 4.22 -0.78
C GLY A 97 -13.94 5.30 -1.70
N ALA A 98 -15.10 5.81 -1.32
CA ALA A 98 -15.80 6.89 -2.02
C ALA A 98 -15.38 8.28 -1.50
N GLY A 99 -15.93 9.35 -2.10
CA GLY A 99 -15.77 10.71 -1.58
C GLY A 99 -15.19 11.71 -2.58
N ARG A 100 -14.69 11.22 -3.73
CA ARG A 100 -14.14 12.08 -4.78
C ARG A 100 -15.11 12.39 -5.93
N GLN A 101 -16.34 11.87 -5.87
CA GLN A 101 -17.38 12.09 -6.89
C GLN A 101 -16.96 11.65 -8.31
N LEU A 102 -16.12 10.60 -8.41
CA LEU A 102 -15.61 10.05 -9.66
C LEU A 102 -16.41 8.83 -10.13
N ALA A 103 -17.64 8.67 -9.66
CA ALA A 103 -18.57 7.58 -9.93
C ALA A 103 -18.08 6.20 -9.43
N ALA A 104 -18.82 5.15 -9.78
CA ALA A 104 -18.66 3.81 -9.22
C ALA A 104 -17.27 3.20 -9.45
N GLN A 105 -16.70 3.40 -10.65
CA GLN A 105 -15.39 2.85 -11.01
C GLN A 105 -14.20 3.43 -10.21
N HIS A 106 -14.43 4.43 -9.35
CA HIS A 106 -13.39 5.05 -8.52
C HIS A 106 -13.82 5.13 -7.05
N SER A 107 -14.74 4.26 -6.63
CA SER A 107 -15.37 4.36 -5.31
C SER A 107 -15.52 3.01 -4.61
N HIS A 108 -14.73 2.01 -5.02
CA HIS A 108 -14.76 0.70 -4.39
C HIS A 108 -13.99 0.68 -3.07
N SER A 109 -14.35 -0.30 -2.23
CA SER A 109 -13.64 -0.69 -1.01
C SER A 109 -13.48 -2.21 -1.08
N LEU A 110 -12.26 -2.67 -1.40
CA LEU A 110 -11.97 -4.07 -1.68
C LEU A 110 -11.04 -4.71 -0.65
N GLU A 111 -10.85 -4.09 0.49
CA GLU A 111 -9.95 -4.53 1.57
C GLU A 111 -10.21 -5.98 1.96
N VAL A 112 -11.50 -6.38 2.07
CA VAL A 112 -11.92 -7.73 2.44
C VAL A 112 -11.54 -8.78 1.40
N TRP A 113 -11.49 -8.42 0.11
CA TRP A 113 -11.07 -9.34 -0.94
C TRP A 113 -9.62 -9.76 -0.74
N TYR A 114 -8.75 -8.79 -0.44
CA TYR A 114 -7.33 -9.04 -0.20
C TYR A 114 -7.09 -9.69 1.17
N ALA A 115 -7.84 -9.28 2.19
CA ALA A 115 -7.75 -9.86 3.53
C ALA A 115 -8.17 -11.34 3.57
N HIS A 116 -8.93 -11.82 2.58
CA HIS A 116 -9.30 -13.23 2.45
C HIS A 116 -8.15 -14.10 1.93
N VAL A 117 -7.11 -13.51 1.33
CA VAL A 117 -6.02 -14.23 0.65
C VAL A 117 -4.89 -14.52 1.65
N PRO A 118 -4.60 -15.81 1.95
CA PRO A 118 -3.43 -16.18 2.74
C PRO A 118 -2.13 -15.73 2.07
N GLY A 119 -1.16 -15.26 2.86
CA GLY A 119 0.12 -14.77 2.37
C GLY A 119 0.16 -13.26 2.08
N LEU A 120 -0.96 -12.56 2.21
CA LEU A 120 -1.02 -11.10 2.17
C LEU A 120 -1.25 -10.54 3.58
N ARG A 121 -0.50 -9.49 3.91
CA ARG A 121 -0.82 -8.62 5.03
C ARG A 121 -1.61 -7.43 4.52
N VAL A 122 -2.77 -7.16 5.13
CA VAL A 122 -3.63 -6.03 4.76
C VAL A 122 -3.61 -4.98 5.86
N LEU A 123 -3.28 -3.74 5.50
CA LEU A 123 -3.27 -2.59 6.39
C LEU A 123 -4.24 -1.53 5.88
N ALA A 124 -4.95 -0.89 6.80
CA ALA A 124 -5.88 0.21 6.53
C ALA A 124 -5.66 1.32 7.55
N PRO A 125 -4.73 2.27 7.32
CA PRO A 125 -4.53 3.42 8.18
C PRO A 125 -5.83 4.20 8.39
N ALA A 126 -6.16 4.49 9.63
CA ALA A 126 -7.40 5.19 10.00
C ALA A 126 -7.15 6.49 10.79
N THR A 127 -5.94 6.70 11.28
CA THR A 127 -5.53 7.90 12.02
C THR A 127 -4.24 8.47 11.44
N LEU A 128 -3.86 9.67 11.89
CA LEU A 128 -2.59 10.30 11.52
C LEU A 128 -1.38 9.47 11.99
N GLU A 129 -1.49 8.87 13.19
CA GLU A 129 -0.46 7.98 13.75
C GLU A 129 -0.29 6.74 12.87
N ASP A 130 -1.39 6.13 12.39
CA ASP A 130 -1.36 4.99 11.48
C ASP A 130 -0.70 5.37 10.15
N ALA A 131 -1.12 6.49 9.56
CA ALA A 131 -0.58 6.97 8.29
C ALA A 131 0.93 7.24 8.38
N ARG A 132 1.39 7.80 9.51
CA ARG A 132 2.80 8.07 9.77
C ARG A 132 3.59 6.82 10.14
N GLY A 133 2.96 5.90 10.90
CA GLY A 133 3.66 4.81 11.59
C GLY A 133 3.61 3.45 10.91
N MET A 134 2.62 3.16 10.04
CA MET A 134 2.46 1.81 9.45
C MET A 134 3.41 1.51 8.29
N LEU A 135 3.83 2.51 7.52
CA LEU A 135 4.64 2.28 6.32
C LEU A 135 6.02 1.68 6.64
N TRP A 136 6.65 2.16 7.72
CA TRP A 136 7.99 1.67 8.07
C TRP A 136 8.00 0.20 8.47
N PRO A 137 7.16 -0.30 9.41
CA PRO A 137 7.07 -1.74 9.69
C PRO A 137 6.58 -2.55 8.48
N ALA A 138 5.71 -2.01 7.63
CA ALA A 138 5.33 -2.66 6.38
C ALA A 138 6.52 -2.89 5.45
N LEU A 139 7.45 -1.94 5.35
CA LEU A 139 8.69 -2.10 4.58
C LEU A 139 9.67 -3.09 5.21
N GLN A 140 9.54 -3.41 6.50
CA GLN A 140 10.37 -4.42 7.17
C GLN A 140 9.80 -5.83 7.01
N ASP A 141 8.51 -5.95 6.70
CA ASP A 141 7.85 -7.24 6.54
C ASP A 141 8.51 -8.04 5.39
N PRO A 142 8.81 -9.33 5.58
CA PRO A 142 9.31 -10.19 4.53
C PRO A 142 8.21 -10.64 3.55
N ASP A 143 6.95 -10.47 3.90
CA ASP A 143 5.78 -10.87 3.13
C ASP A 143 5.10 -9.65 2.47
N PRO A 144 4.30 -9.86 1.41
CA PRO A 144 3.63 -8.78 0.71
C PRO A 144 2.64 -8.03 1.63
N VAL A 145 2.74 -6.72 1.66
CA VAL A 145 1.81 -5.84 2.37
C VAL A 145 0.98 -5.07 1.38
N VAL A 146 -0.35 -5.11 1.53
CA VAL A 146 -1.29 -4.30 0.77
C VAL A 146 -1.86 -3.24 1.71
N MET A 147 -1.64 -1.96 1.38
CA MET A 147 -2.04 -0.83 2.20
C MET A 147 -3.16 -0.05 1.52
N PHE A 148 -4.32 0.02 2.18
CA PHE A 148 -5.51 0.71 1.70
C PHE A 148 -5.66 2.06 2.39
N GLU A 149 -5.53 3.14 1.64
CA GLU A 149 -5.59 4.50 2.14
C GLU A 149 -6.93 5.14 1.74
N HIS A 150 -7.83 5.35 2.70
CA HIS A 150 -9.15 5.88 2.38
C HIS A 150 -9.06 7.32 1.87
N ALA A 151 -9.61 7.58 0.68
CA ALA A 151 -9.46 8.83 -0.05
C ALA A 151 -9.91 10.09 0.73
N GLN A 152 -10.87 9.97 1.63
CA GLN A 152 -11.33 11.08 2.47
C GLN A 152 -10.33 11.45 3.57
N LEU A 153 -9.45 10.52 3.98
CA LEU A 153 -8.49 10.76 5.06
C LEU A 153 -7.24 11.53 4.61
N TYR A 154 -6.98 11.65 3.30
CA TYR A 154 -5.83 12.40 2.79
C TYR A 154 -5.83 13.90 3.17
N ASN A 155 -6.99 14.46 3.51
CA ASN A 155 -7.10 15.84 3.93
C ASN A 155 -7.21 16.00 5.46
N LEU A 156 -7.02 14.92 6.22
CA LEU A 156 -7.03 14.99 7.67
C LEU A 156 -5.74 15.63 8.16
N GLU A 157 -5.87 16.67 8.95
CA GLU A 157 -4.78 17.41 9.55
C GLU A 157 -4.81 17.28 11.07
N GLY A 158 -3.65 17.32 11.71
CA GLY A 158 -3.52 17.27 13.16
C GLY A 158 -2.07 17.22 13.61
N GLU A 159 -1.88 17.31 14.90
CA GLU A 159 -0.56 17.22 15.52
C GLU A 159 -0.18 15.76 15.78
N LEU A 160 1.07 15.42 15.52
CA LEU A 160 1.67 14.14 15.88
C LEU A 160 2.72 14.33 16.95
N ALA A 161 2.83 13.36 17.84
CA ALA A 161 3.95 13.33 18.79
C ALA A 161 5.28 13.20 18.03
N ASP A 162 6.33 13.84 18.56
CA ASP A 162 7.69 13.70 18.07
C ASP A 162 8.61 13.21 19.21
N PRO A 163 9.20 12.01 19.09
CA PRO A 163 9.06 11.06 17.99
C PRO A 163 7.67 10.46 17.90
N ALA A 164 7.23 10.17 16.67
CA ALA A 164 5.96 9.47 16.46
C ALA A 164 6.02 8.06 17.08
N PRO A 165 4.97 7.63 17.78
CA PRO A 165 4.92 6.29 18.35
C PRO A 165 5.02 5.22 17.26
N ALA A 166 5.71 4.13 17.57
CA ALA A 166 5.74 2.97 16.70
C ALA A 166 4.32 2.34 16.65
N VAL A 167 3.89 1.98 15.45
CA VAL A 167 2.64 1.27 15.22
C VAL A 167 2.93 -0.23 15.09
N ASP A 168 2.28 -1.03 15.94
CA ASP A 168 2.33 -2.49 15.84
C ASP A 168 1.34 -2.96 14.75
N ILE A 169 1.86 -3.39 13.62
CA ILE A 169 1.04 -3.89 12.50
C ILE A 169 0.59 -5.35 12.66
N GLU A 170 1.03 -6.01 13.73
CA GLU A 170 0.61 -7.39 14.06
C GLU A 170 -0.71 -7.44 14.83
N ARG A 171 -1.15 -6.30 15.37
CA ARG A 171 -2.31 -6.25 16.26
C ARG A 171 -3.29 -5.15 15.83
N ALA A 172 -4.58 -5.50 15.88
CA ALA A 172 -5.64 -4.52 15.76
C ALA A 172 -5.67 -3.57 16.99
N ALA A 173 -5.87 -2.29 16.75
CA ALA A 173 -5.98 -1.29 17.81
C ALA A 173 -7.45 -1.12 18.23
N ILE A 174 -7.70 -1.12 19.55
CA ILE A 174 -9.02 -0.74 20.08
C ILE A 174 -9.13 0.77 20.02
N ARG A 175 -9.97 1.27 19.13
CA ARG A 175 -10.19 2.71 18.92
C ARG A 175 -11.20 3.29 19.89
N ARG A 176 -12.23 2.52 20.25
CA ARG A 176 -13.23 2.93 21.22
C ARG A 176 -13.72 1.73 22.04
N ARG A 177 -13.47 1.79 23.35
CA ARG A 177 -14.02 0.81 24.29
C ARG A 177 -15.49 1.10 24.49
N GLY A 178 -16.32 0.08 24.35
CA GLY A 178 -17.74 0.11 24.65
C GLY A 178 -18.12 -0.83 25.78
N ARG A 179 -19.39 -0.81 26.18
CA ARG A 179 -19.97 -1.78 27.11
C ARG A 179 -20.60 -2.95 26.35
N ASP A 180 -21.30 -2.65 25.25
CA ASP A 180 -22.00 -3.64 24.43
C ASP A 180 -21.21 -3.97 23.15
N LEU A 181 -20.48 -3.00 22.60
CA LEU A 181 -19.62 -3.15 21.43
C LEU A 181 -18.33 -2.34 21.61
N THR A 182 -17.22 -2.95 21.24
CA THR A 182 -15.90 -2.29 21.16
C THR A 182 -15.47 -2.18 19.71
N VAL A 183 -14.93 -1.02 19.31
CA VAL A 183 -14.44 -0.72 17.97
C VAL A 183 -12.93 -0.49 18.01
#